data_57e6c78806fb00f71adbfbb398fb7a44
#
_entry.id   57e6c78806fb00f71adbfbb398fb7a44
#
_cell.length_a   1.000
_cell.length_b   1.000
_cell.length_c   1.000
_cell.angle_alpha   90.00
_cell.angle_beta   90.00
_cell.angle_gamma   90.00
#
_symmetry.space_group_name_H-M   'P 1'
#
loop_
_entity.id
_entity.type
_entity.pdbx_description
1 polymer ?
#
loop_
_entity_poly.entity_id
_entity_poly.type
_entity_poly.pdbx_seq_one_letter_code
_entity_poly.pdbx_strand_id
1 'polypeptide(L)'
;FKNSRKTVEVPVVTLDDYVRENDLEVGLIKVDIEGGEQLLLRGAVETIRTQHPILLISIYHSANDFFEIKPMIEKMCGKYTFRIVKPANPAIALETILLAEVRDESGENIINS
;
A
#
# COMPACT_ATOMS: atom_id res chain seq x y z
N PHE A 1 16.06 22.58 -4.29
CA PHE A 1 17.06 22.26 -4.50
C PHE A 1 17.63 22.60 -5.73
N LYS A 2 18.34 23.23 -5.85
CA LYS A 2 18.79 23.70 -6.82
C LYS A 2 19.63 23.00 -7.53
N ASN A 3 20.20 22.27 -7.05
CA ASN A 3 21.06 21.63 -7.69
C ASN A 3 20.44 20.80 -8.57
N SER A 4 19.35 20.89 -8.77
CA SER A 4 18.69 20.20 -9.69
C SER A 4 19.24 20.22 -11.04
N ARG A 5 20.32 21.02 -11.22
CA ARG A 5 20.92 20.99 -12.43
C ARG A 5 21.58 19.73 -12.69
N LYS A 6 21.95 18.95 -11.70
CA LYS A 6 22.57 17.70 -11.92
C LYS A 6 21.54 16.65 -12.09
N THR A 7 21.66 15.79 -13.07
CA THR A 7 20.78 14.67 -13.29
C THR A 7 21.46 13.42 -12.77
N VAL A 8 20.80 12.73 -11.89
CA VAL A 8 21.31 11.49 -11.34
C VAL A 8 20.38 10.39 -11.74
N GLU A 9 20.92 9.34 -12.35
CA GLU A 9 20.13 8.19 -12.72
C GLU A 9 20.07 7.25 -11.55
N VAL A 10 18.86 6.94 -11.10
CA VAL A 10 18.65 6.03 -10.00
C VAL A 10 17.88 4.84 -10.52
N PRO A 11 18.33 3.63 -10.26
CA PRO A 11 17.59 2.44 -10.71
C PRO A 11 16.23 2.42 -10.07
N VAL A 12 15.20 2.12 -10.85
CA VAL A 12 13.85 2.01 -10.35
C VAL A 12 13.51 0.52 -10.32
N VAL A 13 13.20 0.02 -9.12
CA VAL A 13 12.82 -1.38 -8.97
C VAL A 13 11.44 -1.44 -8.37
N THR A 14 10.69 -2.49 -8.67
CA THR A 14 9.41 -2.71 -8.03
C THR A 14 9.62 -3.21 -6.63
N LEU A 15 8.59 -3.08 -5.81
CA LEU A 15 8.67 -3.62 -4.45
C LEU A 15 8.88 -5.14 -4.48
N ASP A 16 8.21 -5.83 -5.41
CA ASP A 16 8.37 -7.27 -5.53
C ASP A 16 9.81 -7.66 -5.82
N ASP A 17 10.47 -6.93 -6.71
CA ASP A 17 11.86 -7.21 -7.02
C ASP A 17 12.75 -6.98 -5.81
N TYR A 18 12.52 -5.87 -5.10
CA TYR A 18 13.33 -5.54 -3.94
C TYR A 18 13.16 -6.57 -2.83
N VAL A 19 11.92 -7.00 -2.59
CA VAL A 19 11.62 -7.99 -1.57
C VAL A 19 12.29 -9.33 -1.93
N ARG A 20 12.22 -9.70 -3.19
CA ARG A 20 12.81 -10.97 -3.62
C ARG A 20 14.32 -10.94 -3.53
N GLU A 21 14.94 -9.85 -3.98
CA GLU A 21 16.39 -9.76 -3.99
C GLU A 21 17.00 -9.70 -2.60
N ASN A 22 16.25 -9.19 -1.64
CA ASN A 22 16.74 -9.06 -0.28
C ASN A 22 16.11 -10.07 0.69
N ASP A 23 15.30 -10.99 0.17
CA ASP A 23 14.65 -12.04 0.95
C ASP A 23 13.95 -11.47 2.17
N LEU A 24 13.06 -10.49 1.94
CA LEU A 24 12.41 -9.80 3.02
C LEU A 24 11.06 -10.39 3.37
N GLU A 25 10.70 -10.29 4.65
CA GLU A 25 9.35 -10.57 5.11
C GLU A 25 8.68 -9.23 5.34
N VAL A 26 7.54 -9.02 4.67
CA VAL A 26 6.87 -7.73 4.71
C VAL A 26 5.58 -7.87 5.48
N GLY A 27 5.49 -7.17 6.61
CA GLY A 27 4.28 -7.18 7.43
C GLY A 27 3.41 -5.95 7.25
N LEU A 28 3.98 -4.87 6.73
CA LEU A 28 3.24 -3.62 6.58
C LEU A 28 3.77 -2.84 5.38
N ILE A 29 2.86 -2.36 4.55
CA ILE A 29 3.20 -1.45 3.47
C ILE A 29 2.40 -0.18 3.69
N LYS A 30 3.10 0.94 3.91
CA LYS A 30 2.45 2.23 4.04
C LYS A 30 2.70 3.02 2.77
N VAL A 31 1.63 3.44 2.12
CA VAL A 31 1.72 4.16 0.86
C VAL A 31 1.19 5.56 1.05
N ASP A 32 2.06 6.53 0.90
CA ASP A 32 1.70 7.92 1.04
C ASP A 32 2.40 8.70 -0.06
N ILE A 33 2.12 8.32 -1.31
CA ILE A 33 2.70 8.94 -2.47
C ILE A 33 1.60 9.55 -3.28
N GLU A 34 1.63 10.86 -3.42
CA GLU A 34 0.59 11.55 -4.12
C GLU A 34 0.54 11.12 -5.57
N GLY A 35 -0.52 10.41 -5.93
CA GLY A 35 -0.71 9.99 -7.32
C GLY A 35 0.06 8.76 -7.73
N GLY A 36 0.84 8.16 -6.82
CA GLY A 36 1.64 7.00 -7.17
C GLY A 36 1.18 5.69 -6.57
N GLU A 37 0.05 5.71 -5.88
CA GLU A 37 -0.40 4.54 -5.12
C GLU A 37 -0.65 3.32 -6.01
N GLN A 38 -1.32 3.53 -7.12
CA GLN A 38 -1.65 2.41 -8.00
C GLN A 38 -0.41 1.82 -8.64
N LEU A 39 0.53 2.67 -9.03
CA LEU A 39 1.76 2.20 -9.64
C LEU A 39 2.58 1.38 -8.65
N LEU A 40 2.67 1.86 -7.40
CA LEU A 40 3.39 1.13 -6.37
C LEU A 40 2.73 -0.22 -6.12
N LEU A 41 1.41 -0.26 -6.05
CA LEU A 41 0.70 -1.50 -5.79
C LEU A 41 0.88 -2.51 -6.91
N ARG A 42 0.94 -2.05 -8.16
CA ARG A 42 1.19 -2.96 -9.27
C ARG A 42 2.55 -3.61 -9.17
N GLY A 43 3.52 -2.93 -8.59
CA GLY A 43 4.84 -3.49 -8.37
C GLY A 43 4.95 -4.31 -7.08
N ALA A 44 3.84 -4.49 -6.36
CA ALA A 44 3.82 -5.23 -5.11
C ALA A 44 2.89 -6.44 -5.15
N VAL A 45 2.44 -6.84 -6.32
CA VAL A 45 1.42 -7.88 -6.47
C VAL A 45 1.85 -9.19 -5.82
N GLU A 46 3.07 -9.60 -6.06
CA GLU A 46 3.56 -10.86 -5.53
C GLU A 46 3.65 -10.80 -4.01
N THR A 47 4.20 -9.72 -3.47
CA THR A 47 4.34 -9.53 -2.04
C THR A 47 2.98 -9.53 -1.36
N ILE A 48 2.01 -8.81 -1.94
CA ILE A 48 0.67 -8.74 -1.37
C ILE A 48 0.01 -10.11 -1.39
N ARG A 49 0.16 -10.82 -2.50
CA ARG A 49 -0.51 -12.10 -2.66
C ARG A 49 0.07 -13.20 -1.79
N THR A 50 1.37 -13.18 -1.59
CA THR A 50 2.03 -14.27 -0.87
C THR A 50 2.27 -13.98 0.60
N GLN A 51 2.50 -12.72 0.98
CA GLN A 51 2.85 -12.40 2.35
C GLN A 51 1.72 -11.73 3.13
N HIS A 52 0.68 -11.28 2.45
CA HIS A 52 -0.50 -10.66 3.08
C HIS A 52 -0.16 -9.53 4.05
N PRO A 53 0.68 -8.57 3.65
CA PRO A 53 1.00 -7.48 4.57
C PRO A 53 -0.20 -6.60 4.83
N ILE A 54 -0.18 -5.89 5.95
CA ILE A 54 -1.17 -4.86 6.22
C ILE A 54 -0.88 -3.70 5.28
N LEU A 55 -1.91 -3.15 4.65
CA LEU A 55 -1.76 -2.04 3.73
C LEU A 55 -2.40 -0.80 4.33
N LEU A 56 -1.63 0.27 4.42
CA LEU A 56 -2.13 1.58 4.84
C LEU A 56 -1.92 2.53 3.67
N ILE A 57 -3.00 2.93 3.02
CA ILE A 57 -2.91 3.70 1.79
C ILE A 57 -3.64 5.02 1.96
N SER A 58 -2.93 6.12 1.77
CA SER A 58 -3.55 7.44 1.83
C SER A 58 -4.43 7.65 0.61
N ILE A 59 -5.68 8.06 0.86
CA ILE A 59 -6.65 8.26 -0.20
C ILE A 59 -7.30 9.62 -0.09
N TYR A 60 -6.53 10.63 0.33
CA TYR A 60 -7.13 11.91 0.66
C TYR A 60 -7.50 12.75 -0.55
N HIS A 61 -7.16 12.34 -1.74
CA HIS A 61 -7.49 13.18 -2.88
C HIS A 61 -8.89 13.02 -3.39
N SER A 62 -9.46 11.85 -3.32
CA SER A 62 -10.81 11.69 -3.82
C SER A 62 -11.36 10.32 -3.47
N ALA A 63 -12.69 10.21 -3.54
CA ALA A 63 -13.36 8.93 -3.40
C ALA A 63 -12.95 7.98 -4.54
N ASN A 64 -12.51 8.54 -5.67
CA ASN A 64 -12.08 7.70 -6.79
C ASN A 64 -10.92 6.80 -6.41
N ASP A 65 -10.00 7.31 -5.59
CA ASP A 65 -8.88 6.48 -5.15
C ASP A 65 -9.37 5.21 -4.47
N PHE A 66 -10.36 5.35 -3.58
CA PHE A 66 -10.90 4.20 -2.89
C PHE A 66 -11.57 3.24 -3.88
N PHE A 67 -12.37 3.78 -4.80
CA PHE A 67 -13.10 2.94 -5.74
C PHE A 67 -12.21 2.26 -6.76
N GLU A 68 -11.00 2.75 -6.96
CA GLU A 68 -10.06 2.13 -7.88
C GLU A 68 -9.09 1.20 -7.18
N ILE A 69 -8.63 1.59 -5.99
CA ILE A 69 -7.61 0.83 -5.27
C ILE A 69 -8.19 -0.44 -4.66
N LYS A 70 -9.39 -0.35 -4.08
CA LYS A 70 -10.00 -1.52 -3.44
C LYS A 70 -10.16 -2.69 -4.41
N PRO A 71 -10.78 -2.50 -5.60
CA PRO A 71 -10.88 -3.62 -6.53
C PRO A 71 -9.53 -4.12 -7.01
N MET A 72 -8.55 -3.25 -7.11
CA MET A 72 -7.21 -3.65 -7.53
C MET A 72 -6.61 -4.62 -6.52
N ILE A 73 -6.72 -4.31 -5.23
CA ILE A 73 -6.21 -5.18 -4.18
C ILE A 73 -7.00 -6.49 -4.13
N GLU A 74 -8.32 -6.41 -4.32
CA GLU A 74 -9.15 -7.61 -4.32
C GLU A 74 -8.77 -8.56 -5.45
N LYS A 75 -8.34 -8.03 -6.58
CA LYS A 75 -7.88 -8.86 -7.66
C LYS A 75 -6.56 -9.52 -7.36
N MET A 76 -5.70 -8.86 -6.60
CA MET A 76 -4.43 -9.43 -6.22
C MET A 76 -4.59 -10.54 -5.20
N CYS A 77 -5.48 -10.32 -4.23
CA CYS A 77 -5.73 -11.29 -3.17
C CYS A 77 -7.11 -11.03 -2.60
N GLY A 78 -8.03 -11.95 -2.80
CA GLY A 78 -9.43 -11.77 -2.39
C GLY A 78 -9.65 -11.92 -0.90
N LYS A 79 -8.60 -12.14 -0.12
CA LYS A 79 -8.74 -12.35 1.32
C LYS A 79 -8.68 -11.08 2.14
N TYR A 80 -8.40 -9.93 1.52
CA TYR A 80 -8.27 -8.68 2.24
C TYR A 80 -9.62 -8.13 2.68
N THR A 81 -9.67 -7.60 3.89
CA THR A 81 -10.80 -6.82 4.39
C THR A 81 -10.36 -5.37 4.48
N PHE A 82 -11.32 -4.46 4.33
CA PHE A 82 -11.00 -3.05 4.17
C PHE A 82 -11.74 -2.19 5.19
N ARG A 83 -11.07 -1.17 5.70
CA ARG A 83 -11.66 -0.17 6.55
C ARG A 83 -11.12 1.20 6.18
N ILE A 84 -11.93 2.22 6.36
CA ILE A 84 -11.47 3.59 6.17
C ILE A 84 -11.24 4.19 7.55
N VAL A 85 -10.03 4.73 7.75
CA VAL A 85 -9.64 5.28 9.04
C VAL A 85 -9.38 6.76 8.86
N LYS A 86 -9.98 7.58 9.73
CA LYS A 86 -9.74 9.01 9.74
C LYS A 86 -9.05 9.40 11.02
N PRO A 87 -8.08 10.30 10.95
CA PRO A 87 -7.41 10.76 12.15
C PRO A 87 -8.38 11.42 13.09
N ALA A 88 -8.15 11.28 14.40
CA ALA A 88 -9.00 11.89 15.41
C ALA A 88 -8.76 13.39 15.50
N ASN A 89 -7.59 13.86 15.12
CA ASN A 89 -7.25 15.26 15.22
C ASN A 89 -7.87 16.06 14.09
N PRO A 90 -8.75 17.03 14.37
CA PRO A 90 -9.39 17.81 13.30
C PRO A 90 -8.40 18.54 12.41
N ALA A 91 -7.21 18.86 12.91
CA ALA A 91 -6.23 19.58 12.12
C ALA A 91 -5.71 18.77 10.96
N ILE A 92 -5.84 17.43 11.03
CA ILE A 92 -5.42 16.56 9.94
C ILE A 92 -6.59 15.75 9.44
N ALA A 93 -7.79 16.29 9.56
CA ALA A 93 -9.00 15.56 9.18
C ALA A 93 -9.10 15.32 7.68
N LEU A 94 -8.31 16.02 6.88
CA LEU A 94 -8.31 15.80 5.44
C LEU A 94 -7.63 14.51 5.05
N GLU A 95 -6.82 13.94 5.92
CA GLU A 95 -6.14 12.72 5.64
C GLU A 95 -7.05 11.53 5.89
N THR A 96 -7.25 10.71 4.90
CA THR A 96 -8.07 9.51 5.01
C THR A 96 -7.21 8.33 4.60
N ILE A 97 -7.26 7.28 5.37
CA ILE A 97 -6.42 6.12 5.16
C ILE A 97 -7.29 4.90 4.90
N LEU A 98 -6.99 4.20 3.82
CA LEU A 98 -7.58 2.91 3.56
C LEU A 98 -6.73 1.86 4.25
N LEU A 99 -7.32 1.14 5.19
CA LEU A 99 -6.64 0.05 5.88
C LEU A 99 -7.13 -1.26 5.28
N ALA A 100 -6.21 -2.06 4.79
CA ALA A 100 -6.54 -3.36 4.23
C ALA A 100 -5.69 -4.42 4.93
N GLU A 101 -6.33 -5.50 5.37
CA GLU A 101 -5.62 -6.57 6.05
C GLU A 101 -6.33 -7.89 5.85
N VAL A 102 -5.60 -8.97 5.98
CA VAL A 102 -6.16 -10.31 5.92
C VAL A 102 -6.32 -10.83 7.33
N ARG A 103 -7.52 -11.33 7.66
CA ARG A 103 -7.79 -11.85 8.99
C ARG A 103 -8.26 -13.30 8.88
N ASP A 104 -7.96 -14.08 9.90
CA ASP A 104 -8.42 -15.47 9.95
C ASP A 104 -9.86 -15.51 10.46
N GLU A 105 -10.38 -16.71 10.62
CA GLU A 105 -11.77 -16.88 11.07
C GLU A 105 -12.02 -16.37 12.47
N SER A 106 -10.99 -16.28 13.29
CA SER A 106 -11.13 -15.74 14.65
C SER A 106 -11.07 -14.21 14.65
N GLY A 107 -10.80 -13.60 13.52
CA GLY A 107 -10.67 -12.16 13.41
C GLY A 107 -9.26 -11.65 13.62
N GLU A 108 -8.30 -12.54 13.69
CA GLU A 108 -6.92 -12.13 13.89
C GLU A 108 -6.22 -11.90 12.56
N ASN A 109 -5.29 -10.96 12.55
CA ASN A 109 -4.55 -10.64 11.36
C ASN A 109 -3.60 -11.78 10.99
N ILE A 110 -3.54 -12.12 9.70
CA ILE A 110 -2.64 -13.14 9.18
C ILE A 110 -1.63 -12.45 8.30
N ILE A 111 -0.37 -12.45 8.74
CA ILE A 111 0.72 -11.86 7.98
C ILE A 111 1.70 -12.96 7.61
N ASN A 112 2.22 -12.89 6.37
CA ASN A 112 3.24 -13.83 5.89
C ASN A 112 2.76 -15.29 5.89
N SER A 113 1.48 -15.49 5.58
CA SER A 113 0.94 -16.86 5.58
C SER A 113 0.72 -17.45 4.17
#